data_5608a8b2e589fdffa5bbd0b361ce53b3
#
_entry.id   5608a8b2e589fdffa5bbd0b361ce53b3
#
_cell.length_a   1.000
_cell.length_b   1.000
_cell.length_c   1.000
_cell.angle_alpha   90.00
_cell.angle_beta   90.00
_cell.angle_gamma   90.00
#
_symmetry.space_group_name_H-M   'P 1'
#
loop_
_entity.id
_entity.type
_entity.pdbx_description
1 polymer ?
#
loop_
_entity_poly.entity_id
_entity_poly.type
_entity_poly.pdbx_seq_one_letter_code
_entity_poly.pdbx_strand_id
1 'polypeptide(L)'
;MFDQIAGGRTDAVFEYLGSGNPVDSTDAAGVSLIRWCAYYGDVSAIKFLLANGESLDALGANFDLNGVSFHGHWQLCQFLIEQGADVNRPLPGTLETPLHAAFCKSDQPVFDLVADVLLAAGADPNSTTAPAVPTGSFMRDCRTKAETPLHRAAAYGGENAIRMLLDAGAAVDARDMNGDSPLSWASWHQRPAHILAMLCFGQHTIHPEAAQQSARERAAGWRGMEKSLAGTPTHGPAMSEPR
;
A
#
# COMPACT_ATOMS: atom_id res chain seq x y z
N MET A 1 -2.53 10.13 31.86
CA MET A 1 -3.62 9.45 31.12
C MET A 1 -3.56 9.76 29.62
N PHE A 2 -3.50 11.02 29.16
CA PHE A 2 -3.38 11.34 27.72
C PHE A 2 -2.14 10.67 27.09
N ASP A 3 -0.98 10.71 27.72
CA ASP A 3 0.25 10.03 27.25
C ASP A 3 0.08 8.52 27.09
N GLN A 4 -0.81 7.90 27.84
CA GLN A 4 -1.14 6.47 27.68
C GLN A 4 -1.93 6.23 26.41
N ILE A 5 -2.88 7.12 26.09
CA ILE A 5 -3.67 7.07 24.83
C ILE A 5 -2.72 7.25 23.65
N ALA A 6 -1.87 8.27 23.69
CA ALA A 6 -0.83 8.50 22.70
C ALA A 6 0.15 7.32 22.55
N GLY A 7 0.39 6.58 23.63
CA GLY A 7 1.19 5.35 23.67
C GLY A 7 0.44 4.07 23.25
N GLY A 8 -0.81 4.16 22.76
CA GLY A 8 -1.58 3.03 22.26
C GLY A 8 -2.62 2.45 23.22
N ARG A 9 -2.75 2.99 24.43
CA ARG A 9 -3.79 2.63 25.39
C ARG A 9 -5.08 3.41 25.10
N THR A 10 -5.65 3.22 23.91
CA THR A 10 -6.85 3.91 23.46
C THR A 10 -8.07 3.62 24.32
N ASP A 11 -8.09 2.49 25.02
CA ASP A 11 -9.08 2.15 26.05
C ASP A 11 -9.13 3.18 27.20
N ALA A 12 -8.03 3.89 27.48
CA ALA A 12 -8.01 4.93 28.51
C ALA A 12 -8.89 6.15 28.17
N VAL A 13 -9.38 6.28 26.93
CA VAL A 13 -10.34 7.35 26.52
C VAL A 13 -11.61 7.28 27.35
N PHE A 14 -12.10 6.09 27.67
CA PHE A 14 -13.34 5.92 28.44
C PHE A 14 -13.18 6.51 29.88
N GLU A 15 -12.07 6.24 30.53
CA GLU A 15 -11.77 6.79 31.87
C GLU A 15 -11.44 8.29 31.80
N TYR A 16 -10.74 8.73 30.75
CA TYR A 16 -10.36 10.12 30.53
C TYR A 16 -11.59 11.04 30.49
N LEU A 17 -12.58 10.70 29.64
CA LEU A 17 -13.84 11.44 29.57
C LEU A 17 -14.69 11.26 30.82
N GLY A 18 -14.72 10.04 31.42
CA GLY A 18 -15.44 9.78 32.67
C GLY A 18 -14.93 10.59 33.86
N SER A 19 -13.70 11.05 33.80
CA SER A 19 -13.09 11.97 34.79
C SER A 19 -13.41 13.45 34.54
N GLY A 20 -14.28 13.76 33.55
CA GLY A 20 -14.73 15.12 33.22
C GLY A 20 -13.78 15.90 32.33
N ASN A 21 -12.80 15.26 31.68
CA ASN A 21 -11.92 15.92 30.72
C ASN A 21 -12.64 16.18 29.39
N PRO A 22 -12.32 17.26 28.67
CA PRO A 22 -12.93 17.60 27.39
C PRO A 22 -12.66 16.59 26.30
N VAL A 23 -13.66 16.34 25.44
CA VAL A 23 -13.58 15.37 24.33
C VAL A 23 -12.63 15.85 23.22
N ASP A 24 -12.51 17.15 23.03
CA ASP A 24 -11.65 17.83 22.06
C ASP A 24 -10.20 18.07 22.56
N SER A 25 -9.83 17.41 23.67
CA SER A 25 -8.47 17.52 24.23
C SER A 25 -7.41 17.13 23.21
N THR A 26 -6.28 17.85 23.26
CA THR A 26 -5.09 17.56 22.44
C THR A 26 -3.86 17.33 23.29
N ASP A 27 -2.87 16.62 22.78
CA ASP A 27 -1.55 16.52 23.40
C ASP A 27 -0.70 17.79 23.21
N ALA A 28 0.53 17.78 23.70
CA ALA A 28 1.47 18.89 23.59
C ALA A 28 1.84 19.24 22.12
N ALA A 29 1.65 18.31 21.18
CA ALA A 29 1.87 18.49 19.75
C ALA A 29 0.60 18.93 19.01
N GLY A 30 -0.54 19.09 19.72
CA GLY A 30 -1.83 19.44 19.15
C GLY A 30 -2.58 18.29 18.49
N VAL A 31 -2.19 17.05 18.74
CA VAL A 31 -2.88 15.85 18.22
C VAL A 31 -4.07 15.51 19.14
N SER A 32 -5.27 15.43 18.56
CA SER A 32 -6.50 15.16 19.31
C SER A 32 -6.65 13.69 19.70
N LEU A 33 -7.53 13.44 20.70
CA LEU A 33 -7.89 12.06 21.12
C LEU A 33 -8.35 11.19 19.95
N ILE A 34 -9.26 11.70 19.12
CA ILE A 34 -9.80 10.94 18.00
C ILE A 34 -8.71 10.60 16.96
N ARG A 35 -7.72 11.47 16.74
CA ARG A 35 -6.60 11.18 15.84
C ARG A 35 -5.72 10.06 16.38
N TRP A 36 -5.45 10.02 17.68
CA TRP A 36 -4.73 8.91 18.29
C TRP A 36 -5.51 7.61 18.19
N CYS A 37 -6.83 7.63 18.45
CA CYS A 37 -7.68 6.45 18.28
C CYS A 37 -7.69 5.96 16.83
N ALA A 38 -7.71 6.87 15.85
CA ALA A 38 -7.64 6.51 14.42
C ALA A 38 -6.28 5.95 14.03
N TYR A 39 -5.18 6.51 14.56
CA TYR A 39 -3.82 6.01 14.33
C TYR A 39 -3.65 4.56 14.78
N TYR A 40 -4.32 4.16 15.88
CA TYR A 40 -4.32 2.79 16.38
C TYR A 40 -5.49 1.93 15.86
N GLY A 41 -6.40 2.50 15.08
CA GLY A 41 -7.53 1.79 14.48
C GLY A 41 -8.65 1.41 15.44
N ASP A 42 -8.77 2.08 16.60
CA ASP A 42 -9.77 1.78 17.61
C ASP A 42 -11.13 2.40 17.28
N VAL A 43 -11.96 1.64 16.56
CA VAL A 43 -13.31 2.03 16.19
C VAL A 43 -14.21 2.24 17.42
N SER A 44 -14.00 1.47 18.50
CA SER A 44 -14.80 1.55 19.71
C SER A 44 -14.59 2.87 20.44
N ALA A 45 -13.32 3.26 20.61
CA ALA A 45 -12.94 4.53 21.18
C ALA A 45 -13.44 5.71 20.32
N ILE A 46 -13.33 5.63 18.98
CA ILE A 46 -13.85 6.65 18.07
C ILE A 46 -15.38 6.80 18.24
N LYS A 47 -16.13 5.70 18.20
CA LYS A 47 -17.59 5.73 18.41
C LYS A 47 -17.97 6.36 19.75
N PHE A 48 -17.20 6.07 20.80
CA PHE A 48 -17.44 6.66 22.11
C PHE A 48 -17.16 8.18 22.12
N LEU A 49 -16.07 8.63 21.49
CA LEU A 49 -15.77 10.06 21.33
C LEU A 49 -16.90 10.78 20.59
N LEU A 50 -17.38 10.20 19.47
CA LEU A 50 -18.50 10.77 18.70
C LEU A 50 -19.78 10.87 19.53
N ALA A 51 -20.09 9.85 20.34
CA ALA A 51 -21.24 9.87 21.25
C ALA A 51 -21.13 10.96 22.34
N ASN A 52 -19.92 11.45 22.63
CA ASN A 52 -19.66 12.51 23.59
C ASN A 52 -19.42 13.88 22.91
N GLY A 53 -19.77 14.02 21.63
CA GLY A 53 -19.77 15.32 20.94
C GLY A 53 -18.55 15.62 20.10
N GLU A 54 -17.62 14.67 19.91
CA GLU A 54 -16.54 14.79 18.94
C GLU A 54 -17.07 14.68 17.51
N SER A 55 -16.34 15.21 16.54
CA SER A 55 -16.65 15.14 15.11
C SER A 55 -15.61 14.34 14.33
N LEU A 56 -16.05 13.57 13.33
CA LEU A 56 -15.13 12.94 12.36
C LEU A 56 -14.32 13.97 11.56
N ASP A 57 -14.81 15.20 11.42
CA ASP A 57 -14.07 16.28 10.77
C ASP A 57 -12.72 16.59 11.46
N ALA A 58 -12.60 16.28 12.75
CA ALA A 58 -11.34 16.39 13.49
C ALA A 58 -10.24 15.47 12.98
N LEU A 59 -10.60 14.38 12.25
CA LEU A 59 -9.63 13.53 11.55
C LEU A 59 -9.02 14.23 10.32
N GLY A 60 -9.72 15.24 9.79
CA GLY A 60 -9.30 15.99 8.61
C GLY A 60 -10.05 15.58 7.33
N ALA A 61 -9.49 15.95 6.20
CA ALA A 61 -10.13 15.74 4.92
C ALA A 61 -10.42 14.23 4.68
N ASN A 62 -11.65 13.91 4.28
CA ASN A 62 -12.11 12.55 4.03
C ASN A 62 -11.91 11.60 5.23
N PHE A 63 -11.98 12.15 6.45
CA PHE A 63 -11.75 11.43 7.71
C PHE A 63 -10.42 10.66 7.74
N ASP A 64 -9.43 11.14 7.01
CA ASP A 64 -8.11 10.51 6.82
C ASP A 64 -8.16 9.06 6.34
N LEU A 65 -9.11 8.71 5.47
CA LEU A 65 -9.26 7.34 4.96
C LEU A 65 -7.98 6.81 4.30
N ASN A 66 -7.17 7.68 3.67
CA ASN A 66 -5.88 7.28 3.11
C ASN A 66 -4.89 6.83 4.20
N GLY A 67 -4.78 7.58 5.30
CA GLY A 67 -3.93 7.22 6.43
C GLY A 67 -4.38 5.93 7.10
N VAL A 68 -5.69 5.79 7.31
CA VAL A 68 -6.30 4.57 7.89
C VAL A 68 -6.02 3.34 7.02
N SER A 69 -6.13 3.48 5.69
CA SER A 69 -5.81 2.42 4.73
C SER A 69 -4.32 2.07 4.75
N PHE A 70 -3.43 3.09 4.83
CA PHE A 70 -1.99 2.91 4.93
C PHE A 70 -1.56 2.16 6.21
N HIS A 71 -2.30 2.33 7.31
CA HIS A 71 -2.04 1.62 8.56
C HIS A 71 -2.66 0.21 8.62
N GLY A 72 -3.51 -0.17 7.67
CA GLY A 72 -4.10 -1.50 7.59
C GLY A 72 -5.34 -1.68 8.49
N HIS A 73 -5.97 -0.61 8.90
CA HIS A 73 -7.12 -0.64 9.83
C HIS A 73 -8.45 -0.85 9.09
N TRP A 74 -8.67 -2.04 8.53
CA TRP A 74 -9.82 -2.34 7.68
C TRP A 74 -11.19 -2.11 8.35
N GLN A 75 -11.34 -2.41 9.66
CA GLN A 75 -12.59 -2.13 10.38
C GLN A 75 -12.86 -0.63 10.46
N LEU A 76 -11.80 0.18 10.64
CA LEU A 76 -11.94 1.62 10.66
C LEU A 76 -12.22 2.15 9.25
N CYS A 77 -11.59 1.62 8.20
CA CYS A 77 -11.94 1.94 6.81
C CYS A 77 -13.43 1.71 6.56
N GLN A 78 -13.94 0.51 6.91
CA GLN A 78 -15.35 0.19 6.76
C GLN A 78 -16.24 1.19 7.50
N PHE A 79 -15.93 1.47 8.77
CA PHE A 79 -16.70 2.42 9.56
C PHE A 79 -16.72 3.83 8.94
N LEU A 80 -15.56 4.35 8.50
CA LEU A 80 -15.48 5.69 7.90
C LEU A 80 -16.25 5.77 6.58
N ILE A 81 -16.22 4.72 5.77
CA ILE A 81 -16.99 4.62 4.53
C ILE A 81 -18.50 4.64 4.83
N GLU A 82 -18.97 3.90 5.86
CA GLU A 82 -20.35 3.92 6.33
C GLU A 82 -20.76 5.33 6.82
N GLN A 83 -19.81 6.14 7.29
CA GLN A 83 -20.02 7.53 7.69
C GLN A 83 -19.90 8.53 6.53
N GLY A 84 -19.68 8.07 5.30
CA GLY A 84 -19.65 8.90 4.10
C GLY A 84 -18.25 9.30 3.61
N ALA A 85 -17.19 8.62 4.06
CA ALA A 85 -15.88 8.78 3.43
C ALA A 85 -15.90 8.34 1.96
N ASP A 86 -15.32 9.14 1.09
CA ASP A 86 -15.21 8.84 -0.35
C ASP A 86 -13.99 7.97 -0.61
N VAL A 87 -14.22 6.74 -1.07
CA VAL A 87 -13.18 5.75 -1.36
C VAL A 87 -12.27 6.14 -2.52
N ASN A 88 -12.72 7.07 -3.38
CA ASN A 88 -12.00 7.52 -4.55
C ASN A 88 -11.37 8.90 -4.37
N ARG A 89 -11.51 9.52 -3.20
CA ARG A 89 -10.94 10.84 -2.95
C ARG A 89 -9.42 10.80 -2.91
N PRO A 90 -8.73 11.45 -3.86
CA PRO A 90 -7.29 11.43 -3.91
C PRO A 90 -6.68 12.41 -2.89
N LEU A 91 -5.46 12.14 -2.46
CA LEU A 91 -4.64 13.09 -1.72
C LEU A 91 -4.26 14.27 -2.63
N PRO A 92 -4.35 15.50 -2.12
CA PRO A 92 -3.88 16.67 -2.86
C PRO A 92 -2.40 16.53 -3.25
N GLY A 93 -2.08 16.85 -4.49
CA GLY A 93 -0.73 16.81 -5.04
C GLY A 93 -0.30 15.46 -5.56
N THR A 94 -0.29 14.40 -4.77
CA THR A 94 0.14 13.06 -5.20
C THR A 94 -0.92 12.29 -5.98
N LEU A 95 -2.19 12.64 -5.84
CA LEU A 95 -3.35 11.92 -6.36
C LEU A 95 -3.46 10.45 -5.89
N GLU A 96 -2.78 10.12 -4.82
CA GLU A 96 -2.91 8.80 -4.19
C GLU A 96 -4.31 8.63 -3.59
N THR A 97 -4.99 7.56 -3.95
CA THR A 97 -6.28 7.16 -3.37
C THR A 97 -6.08 6.22 -2.17
N PRO A 98 -7.11 5.98 -1.34
CA PRO A 98 -7.05 4.96 -0.29
C PRO A 98 -6.59 3.58 -0.79
N LEU A 99 -6.97 3.20 -2.01
CA LEU A 99 -6.56 1.94 -2.61
C LEU A 99 -5.06 1.89 -2.95
N HIS A 100 -4.45 3.02 -3.34
CA HIS A 100 -2.99 3.11 -3.46
C HIS A 100 -2.30 2.94 -2.09
N ALA A 101 -2.86 3.53 -1.04
CA ALA A 101 -2.31 3.46 0.32
C ALA A 101 -2.29 2.03 0.87
N ALA A 102 -3.28 1.20 0.52
CA ALA A 102 -3.37 -0.20 0.91
C ALA A 102 -2.19 -1.06 0.40
N PHE A 103 -1.46 -0.62 -0.64
CA PHE A 103 -0.37 -1.40 -1.23
C PHE A 103 1.00 -0.74 -1.10
N CYS A 104 1.26 -0.06 0.02
CA CYS A 104 2.54 0.58 0.30
C CYS A 104 3.49 -0.27 1.16
N LYS A 105 3.03 -1.41 1.67
CA LYS A 105 3.79 -2.32 2.54
C LYS A 105 3.73 -3.73 2.00
N SER A 106 4.85 -4.45 2.11
CA SER A 106 4.94 -5.81 1.59
C SER A 106 4.32 -6.84 2.52
N ASP A 107 3.69 -7.83 1.89
CA ASP A 107 3.38 -9.16 2.39
C ASP A 107 2.66 -9.22 3.75
N GLN A 108 1.64 -8.38 3.93
CA GLN A 108 0.83 -8.39 5.14
C GLN A 108 -0.65 -8.66 4.78
N PRO A 109 -1.21 -9.81 5.18
CA PRO A 109 -2.60 -10.20 4.83
C PRO A 109 -3.68 -9.20 5.27
N VAL A 110 -3.38 -8.36 6.25
CA VAL A 110 -4.31 -7.31 6.71
C VAL A 110 -4.64 -6.31 5.61
N PHE A 111 -3.72 -6.06 4.68
CA PHE A 111 -3.97 -5.14 3.57
C PHE A 111 -4.90 -5.73 2.50
N ASP A 112 -4.99 -7.07 2.40
CA ASP A 112 -6.01 -7.72 1.57
C ASP A 112 -7.41 -7.37 2.07
N LEU A 113 -7.62 -7.33 3.41
CA LEU A 113 -8.90 -6.92 4.01
C LEU A 113 -9.21 -5.44 3.76
N VAL A 114 -8.19 -4.57 3.80
CA VAL A 114 -8.37 -3.15 3.44
C VAL A 114 -8.78 -3.01 1.98
N ALA A 115 -8.10 -3.71 1.07
CA ALA A 115 -8.42 -3.69 -0.35
C ALA A 115 -9.84 -4.22 -0.63
N ASP A 116 -10.24 -5.31 0.04
CA ASP A 116 -11.59 -5.88 -0.08
C ASP A 116 -12.66 -4.87 0.31
N VAL A 117 -12.50 -4.21 1.47
CA VAL A 117 -13.43 -3.17 1.96
C VAL A 117 -13.51 -1.99 0.97
N LEU A 118 -12.38 -1.52 0.46
CA LEU A 118 -12.35 -0.39 -0.47
C LEU A 118 -12.97 -0.76 -1.83
N LEU A 119 -12.63 -1.92 -2.38
CA LEU A 119 -13.16 -2.39 -3.67
C LEU A 119 -14.67 -2.69 -3.58
N ALA A 120 -15.13 -3.30 -2.49
CA ALA A 120 -16.54 -3.53 -2.23
C ALA A 120 -17.34 -2.21 -2.14
N ALA A 121 -16.70 -1.12 -1.70
CA ALA A 121 -17.29 0.22 -1.65
C ALA A 121 -17.13 1.01 -2.96
N GLY A 122 -16.60 0.40 -4.04
CA GLY A 122 -16.48 1.01 -5.35
C GLY A 122 -15.20 1.83 -5.57
N ALA A 123 -14.10 1.48 -4.91
CA ALA A 123 -12.80 2.07 -5.21
C ALA A 123 -12.39 1.74 -6.66
N ASP A 124 -11.93 2.76 -7.40
CA ASP A 124 -11.47 2.59 -8.78
C ASP A 124 -10.06 1.98 -8.81
N PRO A 125 -9.91 0.74 -9.33
CA PRO A 125 -8.61 0.07 -9.41
C PRO A 125 -7.69 0.65 -10.49
N ASN A 126 -8.20 1.57 -11.32
CA ASN A 126 -7.47 2.19 -12.43
C ASN A 126 -7.10 3.66 -12.19
N SER A 127 -7.40 4.20 -11.01
CA SER A 127 -6.92 5.52 -10.62
C SER A 127 -5.40 5.59 -10.73
N THR A 128 -4.87 6.73 -11.19
CA THR A 128 -3.41 6.94 -11.30
C THR A 128 -2.93 8.02 -10.37
N THR A 129 -1.73 7.88 -9.85
CA THR A 129 -1.06 8.94 -9.09
C THR A 129 -0.58 10.06 -10.00
N ALA A 130 -0.27 11.23 -9.44
CA ALA A 130 0.42 12.29 -10.18
C ALA A 130 1.87 11.86 -10.48
N PRO A 131 2.44 12.22 -11.65
CA PRO A 131 3.82 11.83 -11.98
C PRO A 131 4.85 12.66 -11.19
N ALA A 132 5.89 12.02 -10.71
CA ALA A 132 7.09 12.63 -10.13
C ALA A 132 6.88 13.53 -8.89
N VAL A 133 5.79 13.34 -8.14
CA VAL A 133 5.50 14.08 -6.90
C VAL A 133 6.09 13.33 -5.70
N PRO A 134 6.77 14.01 -4.76
CA PRO A 134 7.21 13.38 -3.51
C PRO A 134 6.03 12.78 -2.75
N THR A 135 6.17 11.54 -2.28
CA THR A 135 5.15 10.86 -1.49
C THR A 135 5.70 10.39 -0.15
N GLY A 136 4.88 10.47 0.90
CA GLY A 136 5.19 9.90 2.21
C GLY A 136 4.81 8.42 2.35
N SER A 137 4.17 7.84 1.33
CA SER A 137 3.64 6.47 1.39
C SER A 137 4.72 5.39 1.40
N PHE A 138 5.91 5.70 0.91
CA PHE A 138 7.06 4.81 0.89
C PHE A 138 8.21 5.37 1.73
N MET A 139 9.41 4.84 1.52
CA MET A 139 10.62 5.37 2.15
C MET A 139 10.91 6.81 1.72
N ARG A 140 11.78 7.50 2.46
CA ARG A 140 12.23 8.86 2.14
C ARG A 140 12.68 8.97 0.68
N ASP A 141 12.37 10.11 0.08
CA ASP A 141 12.73 10.49 -1.29
C ASP A 141 12.06 9.67 -2.40
N CYS A 142 11.03 8.88 -2.09
CA CYS A 142 10.20 8.28 -3.12
C CYS A 142 9.30 9.30 -3.78
N ARG A 143 9.07 9.07 -5.08
CA ARG A 143 8.14 9.86 -5.90
C ARG A 143 7.14 8.95 -6.56
N THR A 144 5.93 9.46 -6.70
CA THR A 144 4.87 8.81 -7.49
C THR A 144 5.27 8.77 -8.97
N LYS A 145 4.76 7.80 -9.70
CA LYS A 145 5.15 7.50 -11.10
C LYS A 145 3.97 7.43 -12.05
N ALA A 146 2.84 8.06 -11.74
CA ALA A 146 1.57 7.84 -12.43
C ALA A 146 1.15 6.35 -12.40
N GLU A 147 1.55 5.64 -11.38
CA GLU A 147 1.23 4.24 -11.18
C GLU A 147 -0.23 4.05 -10.72
N THR A 148 -0.79 2.88 -11.02
CA THR A 148 -2.09 2.42 -10.51
C THR A 148 -1.91 1.58 -9.23
N PRO A 149 -2.99 1.31 -8.48
CA PRO A 149 -2.95 0.35 -7.36
C PRO A 149 -2.36 -1.01 -7.75
N LEU A 150 -2.62 -1.49 -8.99
CA LEU A 150 -2.09 -2.76 -9.46
C LEU A 150 -0.56 -2.74 -9.62
N HIS A 151 0.06 -1.62 -10.00
CA HIS A 151 1.53 -1.50 -10.00
C HIS A 151 2.10 -1.71 -8.59
N ARG A 152 1.50 -1.07 -7.57
CA ARG A 152 1.94 -1.23 -6.18
C ARG A 152 1.70 -2.64 -5.66
N ALA A 153 0.52 -3.22 -5.93
CA ALA A 153 0.22 -4.60 -5.56
C ALA A 153 1.17 -5.60 -6.25
N ALA A 154 1.54 -5.35 -7.51
CA ALA A 154 2.52 -6.16 -8.24
C ALA A 154 3.89 -6.15 -7.56
N ALA A 155 4.33 -5.01 -7.04
CA ALA A 155 5.60 -4.86 -6.33
C ALA A 155 5.56 -5.45 -4.90
N TYR A 156 4.47 -5.23 -4.16
CA TYR A 156 4.43 -5.45 -2.71
C TYR A 156 3.28 -6.33 -2.23
N GLY A 157 2.18 -6.46 -2.98
CA GLY A 157 0.98 -7.19 -2.57
C GLY A 157 1.12 -8.72 -2.65
N GLY A 158 0.21 -9.42 -2.01
CA GLY A 158 0.05 -10.87 -2.12
C GLY A 158 -0.69 -11.30 -3.39
N GLU A 159 -0.80 -12.60 -3.61
CA GLU A 159 -1.58 -13.19 -4.71
C GLU A 159 -3.05 -12.75 -4.65
N ASN A 160 -3.64 -12.74 -3.44
CA ASN A 160 -5.04 -12.35 -3.24
C ASN A 160 -5.27 -10.88 -3.63
N ALA A 161 -4.39 -9.97 -3.22
CA ALA A 161 -4.46 -8.56 -3.58
C ALA A 161 -4.48 -8.34 -5.09
N ILE A 162 -3.58 -9.01 -5.82
CA ILE A 162 -3.51 -8.93 -7.29
C ILE A 162 -4.78 -9.49 -7.91
N ARG A 163 -5.27 -10.65 -7.43
CA ARG A 163 -6.50 -11.26 -7.94
C ARG A 163 -7.70 -10.34 -7.73
N MET A 164 -7.89 -9.80 -6.52
CA MET A 164 -8.99 -8.88 -6.22
C MET A 164 -8.98 -7.65 -7.14
N LEU A 165 -7.80 -7.07 -7.40
CA LEU A 165 -7.68 -5.93 -8.30
C LEU A 165 -8.04 -6.30 -9.75
N LEU A 166 -7.56 -7.46 -10.25
CA LEU A 166 -7.88 -7.94 -11.59
C LEU A 166 -9.38 -8.26 -11.72
N ASP A 167 -9.97 -8.90 -10.72
CA ASP A 167 -11.41 -9.21 -10.68
C ASP A 167 -12.27 -7.93 -10.62
N ALA A 168 -11.75 -6.86 -10.00
CA ALA A 168 -12.37 -5.54 -9.99
C ALA A 168 -12.12 -4.74 -11.28
N GLY A 169 -11.43 -5.31 -12.28
CA GLY A 169 -11.21 -4.67 -13.57
C GLY A 169 -9.96 -3.79 -13.66
N ALA A 170 -8.95 -4.03 -12.84
CA ALA A 170 -7.65 -3.36 -13.00
C ALA A 170 -7.02 -3.71 -14.35
N ALA A 171 -6.55 -2.68 -15.06
CA ALA A 171 -5.89 -2.83 -16.35
C ALA A 171 -4.50 -3.43 -16.17
N VAL A 172 -4.34 -4.70 -16.55
CA VAL A 172 -3.08 -5.45 -16.42
C VAL A 172 -1.95 -4.88 -17.29
N ASP A 173 -2.31 -4.16 -18.35
CA ASP A 173 -1.40 -3.51 -19.30
C ASP A 173 -1.24 -2.00 -19.06
N ALA A 174 -1.77 -1.48 -17.95
CA ALA A 174 -1.57 -0.09 -17.55
C ALA A 174 -0.08 0.28 -17.57
N ARG A 175 0.22 1.55 -17.87
CA ARG A 175 1.60 2.05 -17.94
C ARG A 175 1.81 3.19 -16.97
N ASP A 176 2.91 3.15 -16.24
CA ASP A 176 3.38 4.27 -15.45
C ASP A 176 4.04 5.35 -16.33
N MET A 177 4.51 6.44 -15.73
CA MET A 177 5.17 7.55 -16.47
C MET A 177 6.42 7.14 -17.23
N ASN A 178 7.04 6.02 -16.92
CA ASN A 178 8.20 5.47 -17.62
C ASN A 178 7.83 4.46 -18.71
N GLY A 179 6.54 4.16 -18.84
CA GLY A 179 6.03 3.13 -19.73
C GLY A 179 6.09 1.71 -19.17
N ASP A 180 6.32 1.57 -17.86
CA ASP A 180 6.40 0.29 -17.19
C ASP A 180 5.03 -0.22 -16.78
N SER A 181 4.82 -1.53 -16.94
CA SER A 181 3.58 -2.21 -16.54
C SER A 181 3.66 -2.78 -15.13
N PRO A 182 2.52 -3.20 -14.54
CA PRO A 182 2.54 -3.98 -13.30
C PRO A 182 3.47 -5.20 -13.37
N LEU A 183 3.54 -5.88 -14.52
CA LEU A 183 4.49 -6.98 -14.74
C LEU A 183 5.95 -6.51 -14.66
N SER A 184 6.27 -5.34 -15.22
CA SER A 184 7.63 -4.75 -15.11
C SER A 184 7.98 -4.47 -13.64
N TRP A 185 7.04 -3.89 -12.88
CA TRP A 185 7.23 -3.65 -11.44
C TRP A 185 7.44 -4.96 -10.68
N ALA A 186 6.61 -5.97 -10.92
CA ALA A 186 6.79 -7.29 -10.29
C ALA A 186 8.15 -7.91 -10.62
N SER A 187 8.63 -7.78 -11.87
CA SER A 187 9.92 -8.27 -12.30
C SER A 187 11.08 -7.54 -11.58
N TRP A 188 11.03 -6.21 -11.48
CA TRP A 188 12.05 -5.44 -10.76
C TRP A 188 12.13 -5.77 -9.27
N HIS A 189 10.98 -6.04 -8.67
CA HIS A 189 10.88 -6.44 -7.28
C HIS A 189 11.11 -7.95 -7.07
N GLN A 190 11.58 -8.67 -8.11
CA GLN A 190 11.92 -10.09 -8.06
C GLN A 190 10.81 -10.96 -7.47
N ARG A 191 9.57 -10.65 -7.85
CA ARG A 191 8.40 -11.36 -7.36
C ARG A 191 8.38 -12.81 -7.85
N PRO A 192 7.77 -13.74 -7.09
CA PRO A 192 7.68 -15.15 -7.47
C PRO A 192 7.02 -15.37 -8.83
N ALA A 193 7.37 -16.47 -9.50
CA ALA A 193 6.90 -16.78 -10.85
C ALA A 193 5.38 -16.82 -10.99
N HIS A 194 4.64 -17.26 -9.96
CA HIS A 194 3.17 -17.27 -10.00
C HIS A 194 2.60 -15.86 -10.04
N ILE A 195 3.19 -14.90 -9.34
CA ILE A 195 2.80 -13.48 -9.41
C ILE A 195 3.07 -12.91 -10.81
N LEU A 196 4.24 -13.20 -11.39
CA LEU A 196 4.56 -12.78 -12.76
C LEU A 196 3.55 -13.35 -13.76
N ALA A 197 3.16 -14.63 -13.60
CA ALA A 197 2.20 -15.29 -14.46
C ALA A 197 0.81 -14.63 -14.41
N MET A 198 0.34 -14.18 -13.24
CA MET A 198 -0.93 -13.47 -13.08
C MET A 198 -0.96 -12.12 -13.82
N LEU A 199 0.19 -11.48 -13.94
CA LEU A 199 0.34 -10.15 -14.55
C LEU A 199 0.72 -10.20 -16.03
N CYS A 200 0.89 -11.39 -16.61
CA CYS A 200 1.13 -11.55 -18.04
C CYS A 200 -0.12 -11.15 -18.85
N PHE A 201 0.09 -10.35 -19.89
CA PHE A 201 -0.96 -9.94 -20.83
C PHE A 201 -0.49 -10.11 -22.28
N GLY A 202 -1.45 -10.43 -23.16
CA GLY A 202 -1.17 -10.67 -24.58
C GLY A 202 -0.49 -12.02 -24.85
N GLN A 203 -0.08 -12.22 -26.11
CA GLN A 203 0.69 -13.41 -26.46
C GLN A 203 2.13 -13.23 -25.98
N HIS A 204 2.48 -13.96 -24.95
CA HIS A 204 3.85 -14.03 -24.43
C HIS A 204 4.50 -15.29 -24.98
N THR A 205 5.45 -15.12 -25.89
CA THR A 205 6.37 -16.19 -26.25
C THR A 205 7.61 -16.03 -25.35
N ILE A 206 7.61 -16.73 -24.23
CA ILE A 206 8.87 -16.91 -23.46
C ILE A 206 9.71 -17.84 -24.31
N HIS A 207 10.89 -17.36 -24.72
CA HIS A 207 11.82 -18.20 -25.45
C HIS A 207 12.14 -19.45 -24.59
N PRO A 208 12.00 -20.68 -25.12
CA PRO A 208 12.12 -21.90 -24.32
C PRO A 208 13.42 -22.01 -23.54
N GLU A 209 14.53 -21.51 -24.10
CA GLU A 209 15.83 -21.47 -23.44
C GLU A 209 15.86 -20.48 -22.27
N ALA A 210 15.27 -19.29 -22.43
CA ALA A 210 15.14 -18.32 -21.33
C ALA A 210 14.26 -18.83 -20.20
N ALA A 211 13.16 -19.53 -20.52
CA ALA A 211 12.31 -20.17 -19.53
C ALA A 211 13.03 -21.28 -18.74
N GLN A 212 13.85 -22.09 -19.42
CA GLN A 212 14.69 -23.12 -18.78
C GLN A 212 15.80 -22.50 -17.94
N GLN A 213 16.45 -21.44 -18.42
CA GLN A 213 17.45 -20.70 -17.68
C GLN A 213 16.88 -20.12 -16.39
N SER A 214 15.76 -19.41 -16.48
CA SER A 214 15.06 -18.86 -15.33
C SER A 214 14.57 -19.94 -14.35
N ALA A 215 14.17 -21.12 -14.83
CA ALA A 215 13.80 -22.24 -13.99
C ALA A 215 15.02 -22.82 -13.24
N ARG A 216 16.18 -22.92 -13.90
CA ARG A 216 17.44 -23.37 -13.29
C ARG A 216 17.97 -22.38 -12.26
N GLU A 217 17.90 -21.11 -12.54
CA GLU A 217 18.31 -20.05 -11.61
C GLU A 217 17.44 -20.02 -10.36
N ARG A 218 16.11 -20.22 -10.51
CA ARG A 218 15.17 -20.36 -9.37
C ARG A 218 15.45 -21.63 -8.56
N ALA A 219 15.74 -22.75 -9.20
CA ALA A 219 16.07 -24.00 -8.51
C ALA A 219 17.42 -23.91 -7.77
N ALA A 220 18.35 -23.10 -8.26
CA ALA A 220 19.63 -22.84 -7.61
C ALA A 220 19.52 -21.86 -6.42
N GLY A 221 18.37 -21.20 -6.23
CA GLY A 221 18.13 -20.21 -5.20
C GLY A 221 19.09 -19.01 -5.28
N TRP A 222 19.23 -18.30 -4.15
CA TRP A 222 20.12 -17.13 -4.03
C TRP A 222 21.61 -17.39 -4.33
N ARG A 223 22.03 -18.64 -4.45
CA ARG A 223 23.42 -19.02 -4.75
C ARG A 223 23.94 -18.40 -6.06
N GLY A 224 23.08 -18.04 -7.00
CA GLY A 224 23.45 -17.31 -8.20
C GLY A 224 23.89 -15.85 -7.91
N MET A 225 23.24 -15.18 -6.97
CA MET A 225 23.58 -13.81 -6.59
C MET A 225 24.76 -13.75 -5.62
N GLU A 226 24.92 -14.72 -4.74
CA GLU A 226 26.13 -14.82 -3.90
C GLU A 226 27.42 -14.86 -4.73
N LYS A 227 27.41 -15.56 -5.86
CA LYS A 227 28.55 -15.57 -6.79
C LYS A 227 28.79 -14.20 -7.46
N SER A 228 27.72 -13.47 -7.77
CA SER A 228 27.83 -12.12 -8.34
C SER A 228 28.30 -11.11 -7.32
N LEU A 229 27.83 -11.20 -6.09
CA LEU A 229 28.24 -10.33 -4.98
C LEU A 229 29.65 -10.68 -4.46
N ALA A 230 30.09 -11.92 -4.61
CA ALA A 230 31.43 -12.37 -4.23
C ALA A 230 32.53 -12.03 -5.28
N GLY A 231 32.20 -11.27 -6.32
CA GLY A 231 33.20 -10.75 -7.28
C GLY A 231 33.82 -11.80 -8.20
N THR A 232 33.15 -12.94 -8.41
CA THR A 232 33.59 -13.89 -9.46
C THR A 232 33.19 -13.32 -10.81
N PRO A 233 34.11 -13.07 -11.73
CA PRO A 233 33.79 -12.47 -13.02
C PRO A 233 32.87 -13.42 -13.80
N THR A 234 31.65 -12.93 -14.08
CA THR A 234 30.85 -13.52 -15.14
C THR A 234 31.61 -13.34 -16.43
N HIS A 235 31.96 -14.43 -17.11
CA HIS A 235 32.61 -14.38 -18.43
C HIS A 235 31.71 -13.58 -19.38
N GLY A 236 32.04 -12.30 -19.54
CA GLY A 236 31.66 -11.57 -20.73
C GLY A 236 32.41 -12.14 -21.94
N PRO A 237 31.86 -12.01 -23.16
CA PRO A 237 32.53 -12.49 -24.36
C PRO A 237 33.91 -11.84 -24.46
N ALA A 238 34.91 -12.67 -24.69
CA ALA A 238 36.28 -12.25 -24.89
C ALA A 238 36.34 -11.22 -26.04
N MET A 239 36.65 -9.98 -25.69
CA MET A 239 37.00 -8.97 -26.70
C MET A 239 38.31 -9.44 -27.37
N SER A 240 38.21 -9.83 -28.63
CA SER A 240 39.40 -10.07 -29.47
C SER A 240 40.14 -8.74 -29.64
N GLU A 241 41.36 -8.69 -29.15
CA GLU A 241 42.29 -7.58 -29.44
C GLU A 241 42.52 -7.46 -30.96
N PRO A 242 42.54 -6.24 -31.52
CA PRO A 242 42.95 -6.03 -32.90
C PRO A 242 44.44 -6.16 -33.00
N ARG A 243 44.90 -6.90 -34.01
CA ARG A 243 46.27 -6.93 -34.44
C ARG A 243 46.65 -5.64 -35.20
#